data_31ab2b233e54a29fa144b382e038a849
#
_entry.id   31ab2b233e54a29fa144b382e038a849
#
_cell.length_a   1.000
_cell.length_b   1.000
_cell.length_c   1.000
_cell.angle_alpha   90.00
_cell.angle_beta   90.00
_cell.angle_gamma   90.00
#
_symmetry.space_group_name_H-M   'P 1'
#
loop_
_entity.id
_entity.type
_entity.pdbx_description
1 polymer ?
#
loop_
_entity_poly.entity_id
_entity_poly.type
_entity_poly.pdbx_seq_one_letter_code
_entity_poly.pdbx_strand_id
1 'polypeptide(L)'
;MLQCLIVAFLNVFHPFYVSVTEINHNAKTQSIEISCRMFYDDLEHVLEKQYRTQLDIVKPKNKEQLKQMLNDYIHKHLIVKVDGKVLNPAFLGYEIQEDGAWSYLEVKGISKAQKIEVHDDLLYTEHDEQINMLHVIVKGERKSTKLDNPNANANFSFN
;
A
#
# COMPACT_ATOMS: atom_id res chain seq x y z
N MET A 1 -37.48 -27.13 26.58
CA MET A 1 -36.34 -26.21 26.85
C MET A 1 -35.63 -25.94 25.55
N LEU A 2 -35.82 -24.73 24.98
CA LEU A 2 -35.23 -24.33 23.71
C LEU A 2 -33.87 -23.67 24.02
N GLN A 3 -32.76 -24.36 23.66
CA GLN A 3 -31.39 -23.90 23.91
C GLN A 3 -31.05 -22.98 22.75
N CYS A 4 -31.11 -21.64 22.99
CA CYS A 4 -30.64 -20.64 22.02
C CYS A 4 -29.14 -20.75 21.91
N LEU A 5 -28.63 -21.25 20.80
CA LEU A 5 -27.23 -21.23 20.43
C LEU A 5 -26.88 -19.80 19.99
N ILE A 6 -26.28 -19.02 20.89
CA ILE A 6 -25.72 -17.70 20.56
C ILE A 6 -24.42 -17.97 19.80
N VAL A 7 -24.47 -17.86 18.47
CA VAL A 7 -23.27 -17.81 17.63
C VAL A 7 -22.69 -16.42 17.79
N ALA A 8 -21.70 -16.28 18.66
CA ALA A 8 -20.89 -15.07 18.74
C ALA A 8 -20.05 -14.96 17.45
N PHE A 9 -20.38 -14.02 16.58
CA PHE A 9 -19.51 -13.61 15.50
C PHE A 9 -18.29 -12.94 16.15
N LEU A 10 -17.20 -13.68 16.29
CA LEU A 10 -15.90 -13.13 16.59
C LEU A 10 -15.43 -12.36 15.34
N ASN A 11 -15.64 -11.05 15.35
CA ASN A 11 -14.93 -10.18 14.43
C ASN A 11 -13.45 -10.30 14.81
N VAL A 12 -12.67 -10.94 13.97
CA VAL A 12 -11.21 -11.02 14.12
C VAL A 12 -10.66 -9.66 13.70
N PHE A 13 -10.62 -8.72 14.63
CA PHE A 13 -9.89 -7.48 14.45
C PHE A 13 -8.40 -7.78 14.67
N HIS A 14 -7.55 -7.46 13.70
CA HIS A 14 -6.12 -7.49 13.94
C HIS A 14 -5.75 -6.41 14.99
N PRO A 15 -4.83 -6.69 15.91
CA PRO A 15 -4.58 -5.81 17.06
C PRO A 15 -3.78 -4.55 16.75
N PHE A 16 -3.39 -4.33 15.49
CA PHE A 16 -2.58 -3.18 15.05
C PHE A 16 -2.87 -2.85 13.59
N TYR A 17 -2.77 -1.58 13.27
CA TYR A 17 -3.05 -1.02 11.95
C TYR A 17 -1.71 -0.66 11.29
N VAL A 18 -1.18 -1.54 10.46
CA VAL A 18 0.14 -1.39 9.83
C VAL A 18 0.06 -1.72 8.35
N SER A 19 0.56 -0.83 7.53
CA SER A 19 0.91 -1.12 6.14
C SER A 19 2.42 -1.20 5.96
N VAL A 20 2.88 -1.81 4.88
CA VAL A 20 4.29 -1.87 4.51
C VAL A 20 4.44 -1.50 3.05
N THR A 21 5.20 -0.45 2.77
CA THR A 21 5.58 -0.05 1.42
C THR A 21 7.08 -0.25 1.23
N GLU A 22 7.45 -1.04 0.23
CA GLU A 22 8.84 -1.20 -0.19
C GLU A 22 9.04 -0.55 -1.55
N ILE A 23 10.10 0.26 -1.67
CA ILE A 23 10.51 0.95 -2.90
C ILE A 23 11.93 0.49 -3.21
N ASN A 24 12.13 -0.21 -4.31
CA ASN A 24 13.41 -0.77 -4.72
C ASN A 24 13.88 -0.19 -6.05
N HIS A 25 15.05 0.45 -6.06
CA HIS A 25 15.72 0.84 -7.29
C HIS A 25 16.53 -0.33 -7.85
N ASN A 26 16.00 -0.95 -8.90
CA ASN A 26 16.68 -2.01 -9.63
C ASN A 26 17.60 -1.41 -10.70
N ALA A 27 18.89 -1.37 -10.41
CA ALA A 27 19.88 -0.78 -11.32
C ALA A 27 20.06 -1.57 -12.63
N LYS A 28 19.76 -2.89 -12.63
CA LYS A 28 19.87 -3.75 -13.83
C LYS A 28 18.78 -3.44 -14.84
N THR A 29 17.55 -3.31 -14.38
CA THR A 29 16.38 -2.99 -15.20
C THR A 29 16.15 -1.49 -15.35
N GLN A 30 16.90 -0.68 -14.62
CA GLN A 30 16.74 0.78 -14.52
C GLN A 30 15.29 1.14 -14.17
N SER A 31 14.73 0.47 -13.16
CA SER A 31 13.37 0.69 -12.72
C SER A 31 13.27 0.98 -11.22
N ILE A 32 12.19 1.63 -10.83
CA ILE A 32 11.71 1.66 -9.45
C ILE A 32 10.56 0.67 -9.37
N GLU A 33 10.72 -0.33 -8.53
CA GLU A 33 9.73 -1.36 -8.21
C GLU A 33 9.11 -1.00 -6.86
N ILE A 34 7.79 -0.97 -6.78
CA ILE A 34 7.07 -0.61 -5.56
C ILE A 34 6.12 -1.76 -5.20
N SER A 35 6.14 -2.19 -3.94
CA SER A 35 5.12 -3.08 -3.39
C SER A 35 4.50 -2.45 -2.15
N CYS A 36 3.17 -2.55 -2.05
CA CYS A 36 2.40 -2.08 -0.89
C CYS A 36 1.62 -3.26 -0.32
N ARG A 37 1.82 -3.58 0.96
CA ARG A 37 1.02 -4.54 1.70
C ARG A 37 0.13 -3.81 2.68
N MET A 38 -1.16 -4.06 2.60
CA MET A 38 -2.18 -3.58 3.54
C MET A 38 -3.00 -4.78 4.02
N PHE A 39 -3.65 -4.70 5.17
CA PHE A 39 -4.67 -5.68 5.52
C PHE A 39 -5.81 -5.59 4.51
N TYR A 40 -6.24 -6.75 3.99
CA TYR A 40 -7.21 -6.73 2.88
C TYR A 40 -8.59 -6.22 3.31
N ASP A 41 -8.99 -6.45 4.55
CA ASP A 41 -10.26 -5.99 5.12
C ASP A 41 -10.30 -4.45 5.29
N ASP A 42 -9.20 -3.84 5.78
CA ASP A 42 -9.08 -2.38 5.85
C ASP A 42 -9.08 -1.76 4.45
N LEU A 43 -8.35 -2.36 3.50
CA LEU A 43 -8.33 -1.89 2.12
C LEU A 43 -9.70 -2.02 1.44
N GLU A 44 -10.41 -3.12 1.65
CA GLU A 44 -11.79 -3.29 1.17
C GLU A 44 -12.69 -2.19 1.70
N HIS A 45 -12.65 -1.95 3.02
CA HIS A 45 -13.48 -0.97 3.69
C HIS A 45 -13.23 0.46 3.18
N VAL A 46 -11.96 0.88 3.00
CA VAL A 46 -11.67 2.22 2.47
C VAL A 46 -12.13 2.37 1.03
N LEU A 47 -11.98 1.33 0.20
CA LEU A 47 -12.45 1.35 -1.18
C LEU A 47 -13.98 1.40 -1.26
N GLU A 48 -14.68 0.62 -0.43
CA GLU A 48 -16.14 0.67 -0.34
C GLU A 48 -16.68 2.05 0.01
N LYS A 49 -16.05 2.71 1.00
CA LYS A 49 -16.39 4.10 1.37
C LYS A 49 -16.12 5.09 0.24
N GLN A 50 -14.93 5.00 -0.36
CA GLN A 50 -14.50 5.96 -1.39
C GLN A 50 -15.34 5.86 -2.65
N TYR A 51 -15.65 4.63 -3.09
CA TYR A 51 -16.39 4.38 -4.34
C TYR A 51 -17.88 4.13 -4.14
N ARG A 52 -18.37 4.14 -2.89
CA ARG A 52 -19.78 3.92 -2.51
C ARG A 52 -20.35 2.64 -3.13
N THR A 53 -19.61 1.56 -3.05
CA THR A 53 -19.98 0.25 -3.61
C THR A 53 -19.58 -0.86 -2.65
N GLN A 54 -20.29 -1.97 -2.70
CA GLN A 54 -19.87 -3.19 -1.99
C GLN A 54 -18.83 -3.93 -2.79
N LEU A 55 -17.76 -4.34 -2.14
CA LEU A 55 -16.66 -5.08 -2.72
C LEU A 55 -16.47 -6.42 -2.01
N ASP A 56 -15.82 -7.34 -2.70
CA ASP A 56 -15.15 -8.51 -2.15
C ASP A 56 -13.78 -8.55 -2.81
N ILE A 57 -12.77 -8.08 -2.09
CA ILE A 57 -11.41 -7.95 -2.62
C ILE A 57 -10.76 -9.32 -2.84
N VAL A 58 -11.20 -10.35 -2.11
CA VAL A 58 -10.70 -11.72 -2.21
C VAL A 58 -11.32 -12.44 -3.41
N LYS A 59 -12.63 -12.23 -3.64
CA LYS A 59 -13.39 -12.85 -4.75
C LYS A 59 -14.18 -11.79 -5.52
N PRO A 60 -13.52 -10.88 -6.22
CA PRO A 60 -14.19 -9.75 -6.85
C PRO A 60 -15.09 -10.21 -8.01
N LYS A 61 -16.30 -9.65 -8.07
CA LYS A 61 -17.23 -9.86 -9.19
C LYS A 61 -16.65 -9.28 -10.49
N ASN A 62 -15.91 -8.18 -10.40
CA ASN A 62 -15.25 -7.53 -11.53
C ASN A 62 -13.80 -7.18 -11.18
N LYS A 63 -12.86 -8.03 -11.61
CA LYS A 63 -11.43 -7.86 -11.33
C LYS A 63 -10.84 -6.60 -11.94
N GLU A 64 -11.26 -6.22 -13.14
CA GLU A 64 -10.72 -5.04 -13.82
C GLU A 64 -11.18 -3.75 -13.14
N GLN A 65 -12.43 -3.69 -12.70
CA GLN A 65 -12.95 -2.58 -11.93
C GLN A 65 -12.20 -2.44 -10.60
N LEU A 66 -11.97 -3.54 -9.89
CA LEU A 66 -11.21 -3.52 -8.64
C LEU A 66 -9.76 -3.07 -8.86
N LYS A 67 -9.10 -3.53 -9.93
CA LYS A 67 -7.75 -3.06 -10.29
C LYS A 67 -7.71 -1.55 -10.53
N GLN A 68 -8.71 -1.00 -11.21
CA GLN A 68 -8.80 0.45 -11.44
C GLN A 68 -8.96 1.20 -10.12
N MET A 69 -9.83 0.74 -9.22
CA MET A 69 -10.02 1.33 -7.90
C MET A 69 -8.73 1.31 -7.05
N LEU A 70 -8.02 0.17 -7.06
CA LEU A 70 -6.74 0.02 -6.37
C LEU A 70 -5.68 0.96 -6.95
N ASN A 71 -5.56 0.99 -8.28
CA ASN A 71 -4.64 1.90 -8.98
C ASN A 71 -4.90 3.36 -8.60
N ASP A 72 -6.14 3.81 -8.67
CA ASP A 72 -6.52 5.18 -8.36
C ASP A 72 -6.28 5.51 -6.88
N TYR A 73 -6.63 4.59 -5.99
CA TYR A 73 -6.43 4.74 -4.56
C TYR A 73 -4.94 4.88 -4.22
N ILE A 74 -4.11 3.95 -4.70
CA ILE A 74 -2.68 3.97 -4.41
C ILE A 74 -2.01 5.23 -4.98
N HIS A 75 -2.31 5.62 -6.22
CA HIS A 75 -1.73 6.83 -6.81
C HIS A 75 -2.12 8.12 -6.08
N LYS A 76 -3.27 8.14 -5.44
CA LYS A 76 -3.73 9.27 -4.65
C LYS A 76 -3.02 9.36 -3.30
N HIS A 77 -2.71 8.22 -2.68
CA HIS A 77 -2.23 8.12 -1.31
C HIS A 77 -0.74 7.76 -1.19
N LEU A 78 -0.09 7.33 -2.28
CA LEU A 78 1.34 7.06 -2.33
C LEU A 78 1.99 7.85 -3.47
N ILE A 79 2.76 8.88 -3.11
CA ILE A 79 3.49 9.70 -4.07
C ILE A 79 4.98 9.53 -3.84
N VAL A 80 5.70 9.11 -4.86
CA VAL A 80 7.15 8.91 -4.81
C VAL A 80 7.84 9.90 -5.74
N LYS A 81 8.87 10.57 -5.25
CA LYS A 81 9.77 11.41 -6.06
C LYS A 81 11.16 10.82 -6.02
N VAL A 82 11.83 10.83 -7.15
CA VAL A 82 13.24 10.46 -7.27
C VAL A 82 14.00 11.64 -7.83
N ASP A 83 15.02 12.09 -7.11
CA ASP A 83 15.84 13.25 -7.46
C ASP A 83 15.03 14.49 -7.88
N GLY A 84 13.95 14.75 -7.11
CA GLY A 84 13.04 15.88 -7.29
C GLY A 84 11.95 15.69 -8.36
N LYS A 85 11.92 14.56 -9.08
CA LYS A 85 10.89 14.27 -10.08
C LYS A 85 9.81 13.35 -9.50
N VAL A 86 8.55 13.76 -9.60
CA VAL A 86 7.41 12.90 -9.24
C VAL A 86 7.35 11.75 -10.24
N LEU A 87 7.26 10.53 -9.72
CA LEU A 87 7.06 9.33 -10.52
C LEU A 87 5.58 9.12 -10.81
N ASN A 88 5.30 8.46 -11.94
CA ASN A 88 3.98 7.96 -12.28
C ASN A 88 4.09 6.45 -12.55
N PRO A 89 4.06 5.61 -11.51
CA PRO A 89 4.27 4.19 -11.66
C PRO A 89 3.08 3.50 -12.35
N ALA A 90 3.38 2.56 -13.24
CA ALA A 90 2.37 1.69 -13.81
C ALA A 90 1.92 0.65 -12.77
N PHE A 91 0.62 0.53 -12.54
CA PHE A 91 0.05 -0.50 -11.68
C PHE A 91 0.09 -1.85 -12.40
N LEU A 92 0.83 -2.81 -11.87
CA LEU A 92 1.03 -4.12 -12.46
C LEU A 92 -0.06 -5.11 -12.05
N GLY A 93 -0.59 -4.98 -10.85
CA GLY A 93 -1.61 -5.86 -10.32
C GLY A 93 -1.59 -5.95 -8.80
N TYR A 94 -2.43 -6.83 -8.28
CA TYR A 94 -2.49 -7.13 -6.85
C TYR A 94 -2.70 -8.63 -6.64
N GLU A 95 -2.39 -9.09 -5.44
CA GLU A 95 -2.68 -10.43 -4.97
C GLU A 95 -3.05 -10.43 -3.49
N ILE A 96 -3.81 -11.44 -3.07
CA ILE A 96 -4.14 -11.66 -1.66
C ILE A 96 -3.29 -12.82 -1.16
N GLN A 97 -2.52 -12.56 -0.10
CA GLN A 97 -1.72 -13.57 0.60
C GLN A 97 -2.04 -13.49 2.08
N GLU A 98 -2.60 -14.54 2.64
CA GLU A 98 -3.05 -14.60 4.04
C GLU A 98 -4.03 -13.46 4.35
N ASP A 99 -3.67 -12.56 5.25
CA ASP A 99 -4.42 -11.37 5.64
C ASP A 99 -4.02 -10.11 4.86
N GLY A 100 -3.05 -10.21 3.94
CA GLY A 100 -2.47 -9.09 3.20
C GLY A 100 -2.98 -8.98 1.77
N ALA A 101 -3.33 -7.76 1.37
CA ALA A 101 -3.47 -7.35 -0.02
C ALA A 101 -2.15 -6.71 -0.47
N TRP A 102 -1.47 -7.35 -1.40
CA TRP A 102 -0.23 -6.88 -2.00
C TRP A 102 -0.52 -6.21 -3.32
N SER A 103 -0.05 -5.01 -3.52
CA SER A 103 -0.17 -4.25 -4.77
C SER A 103 1.22 -3.95 -5.32
N TYR A 104 1.40 -4.07 -6.63
CA TYR A 104 2.68 -3.93 -7.31
C TYR A 104 2.63 -2.84 -8.37
N LEU A 105 3.65 -1.97 -8.37
CA LEU A 105 3.79 -0.88 -9.33
C LEU A 105 5.24 -0.78 -9.81
N GLU A 106 5.44 -0.26 -11.02
CA GLU A 106 6.77 -0.09 -11.60
C GLU A 106 6.90 1.21 -12.40
N VAL A 107 8.06 1.84 -12.32
CA VAL A 107 8.48 2.91 -13.24
C VAL A 107 9.79 2.51 -13.90
N LYS A 108 9.84 2.54 -15.23
CA LYS A 108 11.05 2.26 -16.02
C LYS A 108 11.79 3.55 -16.39
N GLY A 109 13.07 3.38 -16.77
CA GLY A 109 13.90 4.50 -17.22
C GLY A 109 14.55 5.32 -16.10
N ILE A 110 14.62 4.75 -14.90
CA ILE A 110 15.29 5.37 -13.74
C ILE A 110 16.69 4.78 -13.62
N SER A 111 17.67 5.39 -14.26
CA SER A 111 19.05 4.91 -14.27
C SER A 111 19.80 5.17 -12.96
N LYS A 112 19.40 6.19 -12.20
CA LYS A 112 19.99 6.59 -10.91
C LYS A 112 18.92 7.02 -9.94
N ALA A 113 19.16 6.81 -8.66
CA ALA A 113 18.33 7.29 -7.57
C ALA A 113 19.27 7.66 -6.40
N GLN A 114 19.33 8.94 -6.04
CA GLN A 114 20.14 9.42 -4.92
C GLN A 114 19.25 9.94 -3.80
N LYS A 115 18.19 10.65 -4.14
CA LYS A 115 17.22 11.16 -3.17
C LYS A 115 15.83 10.60 -3.49
N ILE A 116 15.21 9.96 -2.52
CA ILE A 116 13.85 9.47 -2.63
C ILE A 116 12.99 10.16 -1.57
N GLU A 117 11.95 10.86 -2.02
CA GLU A 117 10.96 11.51 -1.18
C GLU A 117 9.65 10.76 -1.33
N VAL A 118 9.03 10.41 -0.22
CA VAL A 118 7.81 9.61 -0.20
C VAL A 118 6.74 10.34 0.60
N HIS A 119 5.55 10.44 0.02
CA HIS A 119 4.32 10.73 0.74
C HIS A 119 3.50 9.45 0.74
N ASP A 120 3.12 8.96 1.92
CA ASP A 120 2.36 7.73 2.10
C ASP A 120 1.34 7.93 3.24
N ASP A 121 0.09 8.18 2.89
CA ASP A 121 -1.05 8.30 3.79
C ASP A 121 -2.10 7.18 3.56
N LEU A 122 -1.64 6.03 3.03
CA LEU A 122 -2.46 4.84 2.86
C LEU A 122 -3.15 4.47 4.17
N LEU A 123 -4.47 4.25 4.12
CA LEU A 123 -5.34 3.87 5.24
C LEU A 123 -5.46 4.90 6.38
N TYR A 124 -4.90 6.11 6.26
CA TYR A 124 -4.96 7.12 7.33
C TYR A 124 -6.39 7.60 7.63
N THR A 125 -7.30 7.47 6.67
CA THR A 125 -8.73 7.80 6.89
C THR A 125 -9.52 6.70 7.59
N GLU A 126 -8.94 5.49 7.71
CA GLU A 126 -9.60 4.35 8.35
C GLU A 126 -9.28 4.27 9.83
N HIS A 127 -8.01 4.52 10.20
CA HIS A 127 -7.53 4.35 11.56
C HIS A 127 -6.62 5.51 11.97
N ASP A 128 -6.97 6.18 13.06
CA ASP A 128 -6.14 7.25 13.63
C ASP A 128 -4.78 6.73 14.11
N GLU A 129 -4.70 5.44 14.42
CA GLU A 129 -3.49 4.74 14.90
C GLU A 129 -2.71 4.05 13.78
N GLN A 130 -3.03 4.34 12.50
CA GLN A 130 -2.34 3.75 11.37
C GLN A 130 -0.84 4.07 11.36
N ILE A 131 -0.04 3.04 11.13
CA ILE A 131 1.41 3.11 10.95
C ILE A 131 1.75 2.62 9.55
N ASN A 132 2.46 3.44 8.76
CA ASN A 132 2.98 3.05 7.46
C ASN A 132 4.49 2.83 7.55
N MET A 133 4.92 1.58 7.41
CA MET A 133 6.34 1.20 7.38
C MET A 133 6.89 1.40 5.97
N LEU A 134 7.93 2.21 5.84
CA LEU A 134 8.61 2.44 4.58
C LEU A 134 9.98 1.77 4.55
N HIS A 135 10.25 1.04 3.47
CA HIS A 135 11.54 0.46 3.16
C HIS A 135 11.98 0.95 1.79
N VAL A 136 13.14 1.60 1.72
CA VAL A 136 13.69 2.09 0.46
C VAL A 136 15.05 1.44 0.24
N ILE A 137 15.24 0.84 -0.94
CA ILE A 137 16.44 0.10 -1.31
C ILE A 137 17.05 0.74 -2.57
N VAL A 138 18.29 1.17 -2.49
CA VAL A 138 19.06 1.69 -3.62
C VAL A 138 20.44 1.06 -3.61
N LYS A 139 20.86 0.46 -4.73
CA LYS A 139 22.16 -0.24 -4.85
C LYS A 139 22.39 -1.29 -3.75
N GLY A 140 21.33 -1.93 -3.27
CA GLY A 140 21.38 -2.91 -2.18
C GLY A 140 21.44 -2.31 -0.77
N GLU A 141 21.58 -1.00 -0.61
CA GLU A 141 21.49 -0.33 0.68
C GLU A 141 20.02 -0.12 1.02
N ARG A 142 19.56 -0.65 2.17
CA ARG A 142 18.20 -0.50 2.68
C ARG A 142 18.14 0.54 3.78
N LYS A 143 17.25 1.51 3.64
CA LYS A 143 16.86 2.46 4.68
C LYS A 143 15.38 2.30 4.99
N SER A 144 15.03 2.42 6.25
CA SER A 144 13.66 2.19 6.71
C SER A 144 13.23 3.28 7.68
N THR A 145 11.95 3.62 7.66
CA THR A 145 11.32 4.48 8.65
C THR A 145 9.88 4.06 8.84
N LYS A 146 9.23 4.59 9.88
CA LYS A 146 7.79 4.50 10.07
C LYS A 146 7.17 5.88 9.98
N LEU A 147 5.96 5.94 9.48
CA LEU A 147 5.11 7.11 9.48
C LEU A 147 3.90 6.82 10.36
N ASP A 148 3.75 7.60 11.41
CA ASP A 148 2.60 7.51 12.32
C ASP A 148 1.58 8.57 11.90
N ASN A 149 0.32 8.19 11.65
CA ASN A 149 -0.76 9.11 11.31
C ASN A 149 -0.81 10.27 12.32
N PRO A 150 -0.84 11.57 11.91
CA PRO A 150 -1.04 12.08 10.55
C PRO A 150 0.26 12.36 9.75
N ASN A 151 1.44 11.98 10.23
CA ASN A 151 2.70 12.26 9.53
C ASN A 151 2.86 11.30 8.35
N ALA A 152 2.85 11.83 7.13
CA ALA A 152 2.83 11.03 5.90
C ALA A 152 4.09 11.18 5.02
N ASN A 153 5.12 11.90 5.47
CA ASN A 153 6.26 12.23 4.62
C ASN A 153 7.58 11.70 5.15
N ALA A 154 8.38 11.14 4.25
CA ALA A 154 9.74 10.68 4.52
C ALA A 154 10.71 11.06 3.41
N ASN A 155 12.00 11.21 3.78
CA ASN A 155 13.07 11.51 2.86
C ASN A 155 14.23 10.55 3.09
N PHE A 156 14.77 10.00 2.00
CA PHE A 156 15.89 9.09 2.01
C PHE A 156 16.98 9.62 1.07
N SER A 157 18.24 9.59 1.52
CA SER A 157 19.40 9.98 0.70
C SER A 157 20.38 8.81 0.62
N PHE A 158 20.89 8.55 -0.57
CA PHE A 158 21.84 7.47 -0.87
C PHE A 158 23.06 8.05 -1.60
N ASN A 159 24.22 7.43 -1.39
CA ASN A 159 25.51 7.85 -1.98
C ASN A 159 25.80 7.14 -3.29
#